data_1fdf774b5fb8ec75c9a05697bea521c4
#
_entry.id   1fdf774b5fb8ec75c9a05697bea521c4
#
_cell.length_a   1.000
_cell.length_b   1.000
_cell.length_c   1.000
_cell.angle_alpha   90.00
_cell.angle_beta   90.00
_cell.angle_gamma   90.00
#
_symmetry.space_group_name_H-M   'P 1'
#
loop_
_entity.id
_entity.type
_entity.pdbx_description
1 polymer ?
#
loop_
_entity_poly.entity_id
_entity_poly.type
_entity_poly.pdbx_seq_one_letter_code
_entity_poly.pdbx_strand_id
1 'polypeptide(L)'
;AVNVMQSPPPTGSRGFNLGKAIRKAVDSYPEDLKVVIFGTGGMSHQISGPRAGLINSKFDKAFLDNLTKDPKKLTRISHLEFMREAGAEGIEMVMWLIMRGALDDKVDEVYRFYTVPASNTAVGHIILENARKASGTRKVAGKSKRGSAGKSRQAAARKSIHRIASKGTR
;
A
#
# COMPACT_ATOMS: atom_id res chain seq x y z
N ALA A 1 12.54 -5.39 4.13
CA ALA A 1 12.18 -6.16 2.93
C ALA A 1 11.78 -7.59 3.33
N VAL A 2 10.75 -8.14 2.67
CA VAL A 2 10.27 -9.51 2.90
C VAL A 2 10.36 -10.26 1.57
N ASN A 3 11.15 -11.34 1.55
CA ASN A 3 11.28 -12.19 0.38
C ASN A 3 10.26 -13.34 0.46
N VAL A 4 9.47 -13.52 -0.60
CA VAL A 4 8.47 -14.61 -0.71
C VAL A 4 8.92 -15.75 -1.64
N MET A 5 10.07 -15.61 -2.30
CA MET A 5 10.58 -16.58 -3.28
C MET A 5 11.48 -17.65 -2.66
N GLN A 6 11.85 -17.53 -1.39
CA GLN A 6 12.66 -18.54 -0.71
C GLN A 6 11.81 -19.76 -0.30
N SER A 7 12.42 -20.93 -0.36
CA SER A 7 11.76 -22.18 0.05
C SER A 7 11.88 -22.41 1.57
N PRO A 8 10.79 -22.77 2.26
CA PRO A 8 9.42 -22.84 1.77
C PRO A 8 8.79 -21.44 1.63
N PRO A 9 8.13 -21.13 0.50
CA PRO A 9 7.49 -19.84 0.31
C PRO A 9 6.31 -19.67 1.28
N PRO A 10 6.05 -18.45 1.78
CA PRO A 10 4.90 -18.20 2.65
C PRO A 10 3.60 -18.32 1.85
N THR A 11 2.56 -18.87 2.48
CA THR A 11 1.21 -18.88 1.88
C THR A 11 0.63 -17.47 1.82
N GLY A 12 -0.35 -17.25 0.94
CA GLY A 12 -1.10 -15.98 0.88
C GLY A 12 -1.71 -15.59 2.23
N SER A 13 -2.24 -16.56 2.98
CA SER A 13 -2.77 -16.36 4.32
C SER A 13 -1.68 -15.90 5.31
N ARG A 14 -0.49 -16.50 5.26
CA ARG A 14 0.63 -16.12 6.11
C ARG A 14 1.14 -14.71 5.77
N GLY A 15 1.25 -14.40 4.48
CA GLY A 15 1.60 -13.06 4.00
C GLY A 15 0.59 -12.00 4.49
N PHE A 16 -0.70 -12.25 4.32
CA PHE A 16 -1.75 -11.34 4.77
C PHE A 16 -1.74 -11.13 6.29
N ASN A 17 -1.49 -12.18 7.08
CA ASN A 17 -1.39 -12.07 8.54
C ASN A 17 -0.13 -11.31 8.97
N LEU A 18 0.98 -11.43 8.24
CA LEU A 18 2.15 -10.59 8.46
C LEU A 18 1.80 -9.10 8.24
N GLY A 19 1.05 -8.80 7.17
CA GLY A 19 0.53 -7.46 6.94
C GLY A 19 -0.28 -6.93 8.13
N LYS A 20 -1.18 -7.74 8.69
CA LYS A 20 -1.93 -7.37 9.91
C LYS A 20 -1.03 -7.10 11.11
N ALA A 21 0.04 -7.87 11.28
CA ALA A 21 1.01 -7.63 12.35
C ALA A 21 1.75 -6.30 12.14
N ILE A 22 2.13 -5.98 10.90
CA ILE A 22 2.71 -4.68 10.53
C ILE A 22 1.73 -3.55 10.86
N ARG A 23 0.45 -3.69 10.48
CA ARG A 23 -0.58 -2.70 10.82
C ARG A 23 -0.66 -2.45 12.32
N LYS A 24 -0.72 -3.54 13.11
CA LYS A 24 -0.75 -3.44 14.57
C LYS A 24 0.47 -2.70 15.13
N ALA A 25 1.66 -2.96 14.59
CA ALA A 25 2.88 -2.27 14.98
C ALA A 25 2.82 -0.78 14.66
N VAL A 26 2.33 -0.41 13.46
CA VAL A 26 2.14 0.99 13.05
C VAL A 26 1.14 1.70 13.97
N ASP A 27 0.00 1.07 14.29
CA ASP A 27 -1.04 1.65 15.15
C ASP A 27 -0.57 1.83 16.61
N SER A 28 0.41 1.04 17.05
CA SER A 28 0.99 1.13 18.39
C SER A 28 2.20 2.07 18.47
N TYR A 29 2.66 2.61 17.35
CA TYR A 29 3.80 3.51 17.34
C TYR A 29 3.40 4.86 17.93
N PRO A 30 4.25 5.45 18.81
CA PRO A 30 3.84 6.62 19.59
C PRO A 30 3.82 7.94 18.80
N GLU A 31 4.47 7.98 17.64
CA GLU A 31 4.52 9.16 16.80
C GLU A 31 3.45 9.11 15.71
N ASP A 32 2.89 10.28 15.34
CA ASP A 32 1.94 10.41 14.23
C ASP A 32 2.70 10.44 12.90
N LEU A 33 2.98 9.25 12.36
CA LEU A 33 3.71 9.06 11.11
C LEU A 33 2.77 8.77 9.95
N LYS A 34 3.10 9.32 8.79
CA LYS A 34 2.52 8.88 7.52
C LYS A 34 3.29 7.65 7.02
N VAL A 35 2.67 6.50 7.09
CA VAL A 35 3.27 5.22 6.70
C VAL A 35 2.74 4.77 5.34
N VAL A 36 3.64 4.39 4.44
CA VAL A 36 3.33 3.81 3.14
C VAL A 36 3.94 2.41 3.06
N ILE A 37 3.17 1.47 2.54
CA ILE A 37 3.59 0.07 2.38
C ILE A 37 3.51 -0.31 0.92
N PHE A 38 4.59 -0.84 0.38
CA PHE A 38 4.68 -1.31 -0.99
C PHE A 38 4.58 -2.83 -1.04
N GLY A 39 3.59 -3.37 -1.79
CA GLY A 39 3.59 -4.73 -2.27
C GLY A 39 4.19 -4.75 -3.67
N THR A 40 5.36 -5.33 -3.82
CA THR A 40 6.10 -5.37 -5.09
C THR A 40 5.94 -6.71 -5.78
N GLY A 41 6.52 -6.85 -6.97
CA GLY A 41 6.45 -8.06 -7.78
C GLY A 41 5.54 -7.92 -9.00
N GLY A 42 5.85 -8.67 -10.03
CA GLY A 42 5.02 -8.75 -11.24
C GLY A 42 3.68 -9.46 -10.98
N MET A 43 2.78 -9.36 -11.94
CA MET A 43 1.57 -10.17 -11.97
C MET A 43 1.83 -11.47 -12.74
N SER A 44 0.97 -11.92 -13.63
CA SER A 44 1.26 -13.14 -14.37
C SER A 44 2.49 -12.99 -15.26
N HIS A 45 3.44 -13.89 -15.12
CA HIS A 45 4.60 -14.03 -15.98
C HIS A 45 5.31 -15.37 -15.76
N GLN A 46 6.00 -15.81 -16.78
CA GLN A 46 6.94 -16.93 -16.70
C GLN A 46 8.13 -16.65 -17.61
N ILE A 47 9.31 -16.56 -17.02
CA ILE A 47 10.52 -16.11 -17.72
C ILE A 47 11.12 -17.27 -18.56
N SER A 48 11.00 -18.49 -18.08
CA SER A 48 11.65 -19.65 -18.70
C SER A 48 10.79 -20.91 -18.72
N GLY A 49 11.27 -21.94 -19.41
CA GLY A 49 10.61 -23.24 -19.51
C GLY A 49 9.51 -23.29 -20.56
N PRO A 50 8.73 -24.39 -20.62
CA PRO A 50 7.73 -24.63 -21.68
C PRO A 50 6.61 -23.59 -21.75
N ARG A 51 6.40 -22.81 -20.71
CA ARG A 51 5.37 -21.79 -20.63
C ARG A 51 5.94 -20.37 -20.60
N ALA A 52 7.21 -20.19 -21.06
CA ALA A 52 7.81 -18.87 -21.15
C ALA A 52 6.91 -17.89 -21.92
N GLY A 53 6.73 -16.68 -21.40
CA GLY A 53 5.82 -15.67 -21.96
C GLY A 53 4.37 -15.82 -21.52
N LEU A 54 4.05 -16.70 -20.56
CA LEU A 54 2.69 -16.85 -20.03
C LEU A 54 2.19 -15.51 -19.46
N ILE A 55 1.04 -15.08 -19.96
CA ILE A 55 0.27 -13.94 -19.45
C ILE A 55 -1.18 -14.38 -19.25
N ASN A 56 -1.75 -14.08 -18.09
CA ASN A 56 -3.15 -14.37 -17.79
C ASN A 56 -3.86 -13.10 -17.27
N SER A 57 -4.18 -12.21 -18.20
CA SER A 57 -4.85 -10.94 -17.89
C SER A 57 -6.18 -11.11 -17.16
N LYS A 58 -6.87 -12.24 -17.34
CA LYS A 58 -8.13 -12.51 -16.64
C LYS A 58 -7.88 -12.76 -15.15
N PHE A 59 -6.89 -13.58 -14.84
CA PHE A 59 -6.48 -13.86 -13.47
C PHE A 59 -5.96 -12.60 -12.78
N ASP A 60 -5.08 -11.86 -13.46
CA ASP A 60 -4.47 -10.64 -12.94
C ASP A 60 -5.53 -9.59 -12.58
N LYS A 61 -6.47 -9.31 -13.49
CA LYS A 61 -7.55 -8.35 -13.25
C LYS A 61 -8.47 -8.80 -12.12
N ALA A 62 -8.79 -10.09 -12.05
CA ALA A 62 -9.55 -10.65 -10.93
C ALA A 62 -8.82 -10.54 -9.60
N PHE A 63 -7.49 -10.70 -9.61
CA PHE A 63 -6.66 -10.48 -8.42
C PHE A 63 -6.72 -9.02 -7.96
N LEU A 64 -6.49 -8.06 -8.86
CA LEU A 64 -6.59 -6.62 -8.56
C LEU A 64 -7.97 -6.26 -8.00
N ASP A 65 -9.04 -6.79 -8.59
CA ASP A 65 -10.40 -6.57 -8.12
C ASP A 65 -10.61 -7.07 -6.69
N ASN A 66 -10.11 -8.25 -6.39
CA ASN A 66 -10.31 -8.86 -5.07
C ASN A 66 -9.41 -8.22 -3.99
N LEU A 67 -8.32 -7.54 -4.35
CA LEU A 67 -7.56 -6.74 -3.37
C LEU A 67 -8.46 -5.70 -2.67
N THR A 68 -9.40 -5.14 -3.41
CA THR A 68 -10.35 -4.15 -2.85
C THR A 68 -11.60 -4.83 -2.27
N LYS A 69 -12.21 -5.76 -3.04
CA LYS A 69 -13.55 -6.30 -2.76
C LYS A 69 -13.54 -7.45 -1.74
N ASP A 70 -12.64 -8.41 -1.89
CA ASP A 70 -12.54 -9.59 -1.03
C ASP A 70 -11.10 -10.13 -0.96
N PRO A 71 -10.23 -9.46 -0.20
CA PRO A 71 -8.84 -9.90 -0.09
C PRO A 71 -8.69 -11.27 0.58
N LYS A 72 -9.67 -11.70 1.37
CA LYS A 72 -9.65 -13.03 2.00
C LYS A 72 -9.75 -14.17 0.99
N LYS A 73 -10.47 -13.94 -0.13
CA LYS A 73 -10.51 -14.90 -1.23
C LYS A 73 -9.10 -15.15 -1.79
N LEU A 74 -8.31 -14.10 -1.95
CA LEU A 74 -6.95 -14.19 -2.46
C LEU A 74 -6.01 -14.96 -1.53
N THR A 75 -6.24 -14.89 -0.22
CA THR A 75 -5.40 -15.62 0.75
C THR A 75 -5.55 -17.14 0.69
N ARG A 76 -6.60 -17.63 0.00
CA ARG A 76 -6.89 -19.07 -0.17
C ARG A 76 -6.26 -19.64 -1.43
N ILE A 77 -5.73 -18.82 -2.32
CA ILE A 77 -5.05 -19.28 -3.54
C ILE A 77 -3.80 -20.04 -3.10
N SER A 78 -3.68 -21.29 -3.54
CA SER A 78 -2.51 -22.12 -3.26
C SER A 78 -1.32 -21.71 -4.12
N HIS A 79 -0.11 -22.06 -3.69
CA HIS A 79 1.09 -21.84 -4.52
C HIS A 79 0.97 -22.53 -5.89
N LEU A 80 0.44 -23.74 -5.91
CA LEU A 80 0.21 -24.47 -7.16
C LEU A 80 -0.75 -23.72 -8.09
N GLU A 81 -1.78 -23.10 -7.55
CA GLU A 81 -2.73 -22.29 -8.31
C GLU A 81 -2.09 -21.01 -8.82
N PHE A 82 -1.30 -20.30 -8.01
CA PHE A 82 -0.49 -19.17 -8.49
C PHE A 82 0.43 -19.58 -9.64
N MET A 83 1.16 -20.67 -9.49
CA MET A 83 2.05 -21.19 -10.55
C MET A 83 1.28 -21.58 -11.81
N ARG A 84 0.10 -22.17 -11.68
CA ARG A 84 -0.74 -22.56 -12.81
C ARG A 84 -1.31 -21.35 -13.56
N GLU A 85 -1.85 -20.38 -12.82
CA GLU A 85 -2.59 -19.25 -13.41
C GLU A 85 -1.69 -18.07 -13.75
N ALA A 86 -0.68 -17.82 -12.92
CA ALA A 86 0.18 -16.65 -13.05
C ALA A 86 1.64 -16.95 -13.47
N GLY A 87 1.99 -18.22 -13.62
CA GLY A 87 3.37 -18.62 -13.95
C GLY A 87 4.23 -18.88 -12.73
N ALA A 88 5.43 -19.41 -12.97
CA ALA A 88 6.35 -19.79 -11.89
C ALA A 88 6.72 -18.60 -11.00
N GLU A 89 6.91 -17.45 -11.59
CA GLU A 89 7.26 -16.21 -10.92
C GLU A 89 6.04 -15.48 -10.35
N GLY A 90 4.83 -15.85 -10.78
CA GLY A 90 3.57 -15.24 -10.29
C GLY A 90 3.31 -15.41 -8.78
N ILE A 91 4.05 -16.26 -8.11
CA ILE A 91 4.05 -16.37 -6.64
C ILE A 91 4.43 -15.05 -5.94
N GLU A 92 5.12 -14.13 -6.64
CA GLU A 92 5.41 -12.78 -6.15
C GLU A 92 4.15 -12.02 -5.73
N MET A 93 2.98 -12.35 -6.28
CA MET A 93 1.71 -11.75 -5.91
C MET A 93 1.36 -11.92 -4.42
N VAL A 94 2.01 -12.84 -3.70
CA VAL A 94 1.88 -12.97 -2.25
C VAL A 94 2.38 -11.72 -1.52
N MET A 95 3.35 -10.99 -2.07
CA MET A 95 3.83 -9.71 -1.49
C MET A 95 2.73 -8.65 -1.47
N TRP A 96 1.83 -8.65 -2.45
CA TRP A 96 0.68 -7.75 -2.50
C TRP A 96 -0.31 -8.04 -1.37
N LEU A 97 -0.40 -9.31 -0.95
CA LEU A 97 -1.25 -9.69 0.18
C LEU A 97 -0.66 -9.22 1.51
N ILE A 98 0.66 -9.12 1.63
CA ILE A 98 1.30 -8.50 2.80
C ILE A 98 0.91 -7.02 2.88
N MET A 99 1.07 -6.29 1.79
CA MET A 99 0.64 -4.89 1.69
C MET A 99 -0.85 -4.73 2.02
N ARG A 100 -1.72 -5.55 1.40
CA ARG A 100 -3.17 -5.47 1.64
C ARG A 100 -3.55 -5.79 3.08
N GLY A 101 -2.87 -6.75 3.71
CA GLY A 101 -3.09 -7.10 5.13
C GLY A 101 -2.74 -5.98 6.10
N ALA A 102 -1.86 -5.06 5.70
CA ALA A 102 -1.46 -3.91 6.50
C ALA A 102 -2.41 -2.71 6.38
N LEU A 103 -3.44 -2.81 5.58
CA LEU A 103 -4.50 -1.81 5.45
C LEU A 103 -5.74 -2.22 6.27
N ASP A 104 -6.65 -1.28 6.49
CA ASP A 104 -7.95 -1.54 7.11
C ASP A 104 -8.80 -2.48 6.25
N ASP A 105 -9.84 -3.07 6.84
CA ASP A 105 -10.74 -3.96 6.10
C ASP A 105 -11.42 -3.22 4.93
N LYS A 106 -11.81 -1.95 5.16
CA LYS A 106 -12.34 -1.08 4.12
C LYS A 106 -11.25 -0.17 3.59
N VAL A 107 -11.09 -0.18 2.29
CA VAL A 107 -10.12 0.64 1.56
C VAL A 107 -10.81 1.35 0.40
N ASP A 108 -10.30 2.52 0.07
CA ASP A 108 -10.65 3.26 -1.14
C ASP A 108 -9.57 3.01 -2.19
N GLU A 109 -9.99 2.69 -3.40
CA GLU A 109 -9.09 2.56 -4.54
C GLU A 109 -8.90 3.93 -5.16
N VAL A 110 -7.69 4.48 -5.04
CA VAL A 110 -7.33 5.81 -5.55
C VAL A 110 -6.90 5.74 -7.01
N TYR A 111 -6.19 4.68 -7.37
CA TYR A 111 -5.66 4.50 -8.72
C TYR A 111 -5.47 3.03 -9.04
N ARG A 112 -5.67 2.69 -10.32
CA ARG A 112 -5.37 1.37 -10.87
C ARG A 112 -4.86 1.49 -12.31
N PHE A 113 -3.85 0.70 -12.62
CA PHE A 113 -3.35 0.53 -13.97
C PHE A 113 -2.92 -0.92 -14.20
N TYR A 114 -3.08 -1.41 -15.42
CA TYR A 114 -2.66 -2.73 -15.82
C TYR A 114 -2.18 -2.69 -17.28
N THR A 115 -1.01 -3.27 -17.54
CA THR A 115 -0.44 -3.36 -18.87
C THR A 115 0.38 -4.64 -19.03
N VAL A 116 0.60 -5.05 -20.26
CA VAL A 116 1.48 -6.14 -20.63
C VAL A 116 2.51 -5.58 -21.60
N PRO A 117 3.70 -5.18 -21.10
CA PRO A 117 4.76 -4.69 -21.95
C PRO A 117 5.45 -5.82 -22.71
N ALA A 118 6.34 -5.47 -23.66
CA ALA A 118 7.10 -6.41 -24.46
C ALA A 118 8.06 -7.32 -23.64
N SER A 119 8.26 -7.01 -22.35
CA SER A 119 9.06 -7.83 -21.42
C SER A 119 8.39 -9.15 -21.01
N ASN A 120 7.20 -9.46 -21.51
CA ASN A 120 6.44 -10.66 -21.14
C ASN A 120 6.17 -10.80 -19.62
N THR A 121 6.07 -9.68 -18.93
CA THR A 121 5.67 -9.62 -17.53
C THR A 121 4.43 -8.72 -17.43
N ALA A 122 3.32 -9.23 -16.96
CA ALA A 122 2.16 -8.40 -16.70
C ALA A 122 2.45 -7.46 -15.52
N VAL A 123 2.15 -6.19 -15.69
CA VAL A 123 2.41 -5.13 -14.72
C VAL A 123 1.09 -4.54 -14.24
N GLY A 124 0.86 -4.61 -12.95
CA GLY A 124 -0.25 -3.97 -12.28
C GLY A 124 0.24 -2.89 -11.34
N HIS A 125 -0.49 -1.79 -11.27
CA HIS A 125 -0.33 -0.78 -10.23
C HIS A 125 -1.69 -0.56 -9.55
N ILE A 126 -1.70 -0.48 -8.24
CA ILE A 126 -2.89 -0.10 -7.48
C ILE A 126 -2.47 0.76 -6.29
N ILE A 127 -3.20 1.84 -6.06
CA ILE A 127 -3.03 2.68 -4.87
C ILE A 127 -4.30 2.55 -4.06
N LEU A 128 -4.14 2.08 -2.83
CA LEU A 128 -5.21 1.90 -1.87
C LEU A 128 -4.96 2.80 -0.65
N GLU A 129 -6.00 3.44 -0.18
CA GLU A 129 -6.00 4.17 1.09
C GLU A 129 -7.01 3.53 2.04
N ASN A 130 -6.75 3.61 3.34
CA ASN A 130 -7.75 3.25 4.33
C ASN A 130 -8.97 4.15 4.18
N ALA A 131 -10.16 3.56 4.06
CA ALA A 131 -11.38 4.33 3.95
C ALA A 131 -11.52 5.28 5.15
N ARG A 132 -11.78 6.56 4.90
CA ARG A 132 -11.97 7.54 5.97
C ARG A 132 -13.12 7.07 6.85
N LYS A 133 -12.86 6.86 8.13
CA LYS A 133 -13.93 6.70 9.10
C LYS A 133 -14.77 7.99 9.04
N ALA A 134 -16.06 7.86 8.76
CA ALA A 134 -16.96 9.01 8.85
C ALA A 134 -16.67 9.70 10.19
N SER A 135 -16.19 10.94 10.17
CA SER A 135 -15.90 11.68 11.37
C SER A 135 -17.24 11.88 12.08
N GLY A 136 -17.49 11.03 13.08
CA GLY A 136 -18.56 11.30 14.02
C GLY A 136 -18.33 12.70 14.54
N THR A 137 -19.30 13.56 14.33
CA THR A 137 -19.31 14.95 14.76
C THR A 137 -18.86 14.98 16.22
N ARG A 138 -17.59 15.37 16.43
CA ARG A 138 -17.06 15.55 17.79
C ARG A 138 -17.87 16.70 18.37
N LYS A 139 -18.91 16.38 19.15
CA LYS A 139 -19.62 17.36 19.95
C LYS A 139 -18.57 18.06 20.80
N VAL A 140 -18.18 19.25 20.37
CA VAL A 140 -17.39 20.16 21.20
C VAL A 140 -18.27 20.50 22.38
N ALA A 141 -18.03 19.82 23.49
CA ALA A 141 -18.62 20.22 24.77
C ALA A 141 -18.00 21.57 25.11
N GLY A 142 -18.78 22.60 24.88
CA GLY A 142 -18.43 23.96 25.29
C GLY A 142 -18.20 24.00 26.79
N LYS A 143 -17.00 24.38 27.20
CA LYS A 143 -16.77 25.00 28.51
C LYS A 143 -16.05 26.31 28.31
N SER A 144 -16.83 27.36 28.33
CA SER A 144 -16.42 28.73 28.61
C SER A 144 -15.53 28.81 29.86
N LYS A 145 -14.39 29.50 29.77
CA LYS A 145 -14.01 30.58 30.68
C LYS A 145 -12.71 31.26 30.25
N ARG A 146 -12.87 32.50 29.90
CA ARG A 146 -12.00 33.68 30.03
C ARG A 146 -10.57 33.50 30.54
N GLY A 147 -9.64 34.14 29.82
CA GLY A 147 -8.30 34.52 30.25
C GLY A 147 -7.60 35.27 29.13
N SER A 148 -7.67 36.61 29.22
CA SER A 148 -6.93 37.54 28.39
C SER A 148 -5.44 37.51 28.76
N ALA A 149 -4.55 37.38 27.79
CA ALA A 149 -3.26 38.06 27.72
C ALA A 149 -2.39 37.47 26.56
N GLY A 150 -1.76 38.35 25.78
CA GLY A 150 -0.58 37.96 24.99
C GLY A 150 -0.65 38.20 23.48
N LYS A 151 -1.03 39.40 23.02
CA LYS A 151 -0.54 39.90 21.71
C LYS A 151 0.97 40.17 21.82
N SER A 152 1.81 39.35 21.22
CA SER A 152 3.14 39.77 20.73
C SER A 152 4.03 38.54 20.43
N ARG A 153 3.85 37.88 19.30
CA ARG A 153 4.88 36.94 18.75
C ARG A 153 4.76 36.63 17.24
N GLN A 154 3.96 37.40 16.51
CA GLN A 154 3.82 37.14 15.05
C GLN A 154 4.61 38.08 14.13
N ALA A 155 5.42 39.01 14.67
CA ALA A 155 6.19 39.96 13.84
C ALA A 155 7.64 39.52 13.53
N ALA A 156 8.17 38.48 14.15
CA ALA A 156 9.57 38.06 13.98
C ALA A 156 9.82 37.03 12.86
N ALA A 157 8.81 36.30 12.43
CA ALA A 157 9.02 35.22 11.45
C ALA A 157 9.00 35.68 9.97
N ARG A 158 8.54 36.88 9.66
CA ARG A 158 8.48 37.39 8.28
C ARG A 158 9.75 38.06 7.74
N LYS A 159 10.74 38.35 8.58
CA LYS A 159 12.00 39.02 8.16
C LYS A 159 13.14 38.06 7.79
N SER A 160 13.03 36.77 8.05
CA SER A 160 14.07 35.78 7.79
C SER A 160 14.04 35.21 6.36
N ILE A 161 12.91 35.22 5.68
CA ILE A 161 12.76 34.57 4.35
C ILE A 161 13.25 35.50 3.21
N HIS A 162 13.31 36.81 3.42
CA HIS A 162 13.70 37.77 2.37
C HIS A 162 15.22 37.98 2.22
N ARG A 163 16.03 37.38 3.10
CA ARG A 163 17.50 37.58 3.12
C ARG A 163 18.28 36.45 2.42
N ILE A 164 17.63 35.38 2.00
CA ILE A 164 18.27 34.23 1.32
C ILE A 164 18.13 34.29 -0.21
N ALA A 165 17.22 35.09 -0.73
CA ALA A 165 16.98 35.19 -2.18
C ALA A 165 17.86 36.22 -2.92
N SER A 166 18.73 36.97 -2.24
CA SER A 166 19.54 38.07 -2.87
C SER A 166 21.06 37.82 -2.92
N LYS A 167 21.52 36.55 -2.69
CA LYS A 167 22.98 36.24 -2.75
C LYS A 167 23.32 35.08 -3.69
N GLY A 168 22.65 34.97 -4.81
CA GLY A 168 22.94 33.92 -5.81
C GLY A 168 22.94 34.42 -7.23
N THR A 169 23.74 35.46 -7.54
CA THR A 169 24.12 35.81 -8.92
C THR A 169 25.41 36.63 -8.87
N ARG A 170 26.51 35.96 -9.03
CA ARG A 170 27.74 36.37 -9.68
C ARG A 170 28.58 35.16 -9.99
#